data_e0d0e2cfeb59f6336777c6782b02f0df
#
_entry.id   e0d0e2cfeb59f6336777c6782b02f0df
#
_cell.length_a   1.000
_cell.length_b   1.000
_cell.length_c   1.000
_cell.angle_alpha   90.00
_cell.angle_beta   90.00
_cell.angle_gamma   90.00
#
_symmetry.space_group_name_H-M   'P 1'
#
loop_
_entity.id
_entity.type
_entity.pdbx_description
1 polymer ?
#
loop_
_entity_poly.entity_id
_entity_poly.type
_entity_poly.pdbx_seq_one_letter_code
_entity_poly.pdbx_strand_id
1 'polypeptide(L)'
;MTTRQLRFPNIGFPNIGFPKIGFSKTLLSCAVFLSTVVTSSADVEDAQRWLPEFQPSTLDNEQQLAEMQWFIDAARPFAGMEIKVVSETITTHEYEAQVLAQAFTEITGIQVTHDLIGEGDVVEKLQTQMQSGENIYDAYVNDSDLIGTHFRYQQVRNLSDWMAGEASDVTSPTLDLEDFIGISFTTGPDGKVYQLPDQQFANLYWFRYDWFTNPALKQQFSDKYGYELGVPVNWSAYEDIAEFFSNDVGEIDGQTVYGHMDYGKKDPSLGWRFTDAWLSMAGAGDKGIPNGLPVDEWGLRVDGCRPVGSTVERGGATDGPAAVYSVTKYVDWLQRYAPPEAAGMVFSEAGPVPAQGNIAQQIFWYTTFTADMVLPGLPVMNDDGTPKWRMAPSPHGAYWEEGQKLGYQDTGAWTLMKSTPVDRAKAAWLYAQFVTSKTVSLKKSHVGLTIIRDSDIRHESFSERSVELGGLVEFYRSPARVQWTPTGTNVPDYPRLAQLWWQNIGDASSGAKTPQQALTALAVAQERLMQRFERADVLGECGPRLNEPQSREYWLSQPGAPKPKLANEKPQGITIDYDELVSSWQ
;
A
#
# COMPACT_ATOMS: atom_id res chain seq x y z
N MET A 1 -17.01 -2.24 -44.82
CA MET A 1 -18.24 -1.46 -45.07
C MET A 1 -18.64 -0.81 -43.76
N THR A 2 -18.60 0.51 -43.74
CA THR A 2 -19.20 1.49 -42.82
C THR A 2 -18.93 1.38 -41.32
N THR A 3 -17.88 2.06 -40.91
CA THR A 3 -17.58 2.49 -39.52
C THR A 3 -18.60 3.52 -39.06
N ARG A 4 -19.34 3.24 -37.98
CA ARG A 4 -20.16 4.24 -37.27
C ARG A 4 -19.39 4.73 -36.07
N GLN A 5 -18.92 5.97 -36.13
CA GLN A 5 -18.42 6.72 -34.96
C GLN A 5 -19.60 7.15 -34.09
N LEU A 6 -19.59 6.76 -32.81
CA LEU A 6 -20.47 7.30 -31.77
C LEU A 6 -19.86 8.62 -31.26
N ARG A 7 -20.60 9.72 -31.43
CA ARG A 7 -20.29 11.04 -30.87
C ARG A 7 -20.90 11.11 -29.48
N PHE A 8 -20.08 11.43 -28.47
CA PHE A 8 -20.54 11.83 -27.13
C PHE A 8 -20.95 13.30 -27.15
N PRO A 9 -21.99 13.70 -26.39
CA PRO A 9 -22.41 15.09 -26.32
C PRO A 9 -21.48 15.91 -25.41
N ASN A 10 -21.01 17.04 -25.90
CA ASN A 10 -20.31 18.07 -25.14
C ASN A 10 -21.21 18.68 -24.07
N ILE A 11 -20.87 18.52 -22.82
CA ILE A 11 -21.47 19.30 -21.70
C ILE A 11 -20.62 20.57 -21.56
N GLY A 12 -21.19 21.68 -22.01
CA GLY A 12 -20.56 23.00 -21.93
C GLY A 12 -20.57 23.57 -20.52
N PHE A 13 -19.42 24.00 -20.03
CA PHE A 13 -19.29 24.84 -18.84
C PHE A 13 -19.60 26.30 -19.15
N PRO A 14 -20.24 27.08 -18.25
CA PRO A 14 -20.55 28.47 -18.51
C PRO A 14 -19.30 29.36 -18.45
N ASN A 15 -19.12 30.15 -19.51
CA ASN A 15 -18.08 31.19 -19.59
C ASN A 15 -18.36 32.31 -18.56
N ILE A 16 -17.44 32.49 -17.62
CA ILE A 16 -17.37 33.69 -16.78
C ILE A 16 -16.45 34.69 -17.51
N GLY A 17 -17.06 35.74 -18.03
CA GLY A 17 -16.36 36.79 -18.79
C GLY A 17 -15.52 37.70 -17.89
N PHE A 18 -14.27 37.90 -18.23
CA PHE A 18 -13.40 38.94 -17.68
C PHE A 18 -13.54 40.24 -18.49
N PRO A 19 -13.55 41.42 -17.86
CA PRO A 19 -13.65 42.71 -18.58
C PRO A 19 -12.36 43.05 -19.28
N LYS A 20 -12.46 43.46 -20.54
CA LYS A 20 -11.35 44.02 -21.33
C LYS A 20 -10.96 45.40 -20.82
N ILE A 21 -9.74 45.55 -20.32
CA ILE A 21 -9.13 46.85 -20.05
C ILE A 21 -8.29 47.25 -21.27
N GLY A 22 -8.64 48.39 -21.85
CA GLY A 22 -8.00 48.95 -23.03
C GLY A 22 -6.59 49.53 -22.71
N PHE A 23 -5.61 49.21 -23.57
CA PHE A 23 -4.28 49.80 -23.51
C PHE A 23 -4.25 51.14 -24.18
N SER A 24 -3.93 52.19 -23.39
CA SER A 24 -3.48 53.50 -23.91
C SER A 24 -1.96 53.52 -23.95
N LYS A 25 -1.40 53.90 -25.11
CA LYS A 25 0.03 54.10 -25.31
C LYS A 25 0.47 55.42 -24.69
N THR A 26 1.40 55.39 -23.71
CA THR A 26 2.20 56.59 -23.37
C THR A 26 3.59 56.18 -22.85
N LEU A 27 4.57 56.58 -23.61
CA LEU A 27 5.98 56.92 -23.32
C LEU A 27 6.79 56.23 -22.22
N LEU A 28 7.89 55.64 -22.72
CA LEU A 28 9.10 55.19 -22.05
C LEU A 28 9.64 56.18 -21.02
N SER A 29 9.78 55.70 -19.77
CA SER A 29 10.82 56.17 -18.84
C SER A 29 11.47 54.93 -18.22
N CYS A 30 12.74 54.68 -18.53
CA CYS A 30 13.56 53.66 -17.88
C CYS A 30 13.76 54.04 -16.41
N ALA A 31 12.97 53.48 -15.52
CA ALA A 31 13.31 53.34 -14.11
C ALA A 31 13.83 51.91 -13.91
N VAL A 32 15.13 51.80 -13.66
CA VAL A 32 15.75 50.57 -13.17
C VAL A 32 15.17 50.33 -11.79
N PHE A 33 14.12 49.47 -11.71
CA PHE A 33 13.75 48.89 -10.45
C PHE A 33 14.79 47.81 -10.12
N LEU A 34 15.74 48.16 -9.23
CA LEU A 34 16.37 47.13 -8.40
C LEU A 34 15.25 46.46 -7.63
N SER A 35 14.75 45.34 -8.12
CA SER A 35 14.03 44.38 -7.28
C SER A 35 15.03 43.85 -6.27
N THR A 36 15.06 44.46 -5.10
CA THR A 36 15.58 43.80 -3.90
C THR A 36 14.71 42.58 -3.74
N VAL A 37 15.26 41.40 -4.08
CA VAL A 37 14.76 40.14 -3.59
C VAL A 37 14.90 40.26 -2.08
N VAL A 38 13.80 40.61 -1.42
CA VAL A 38 13.68 40.44 0.03
C VAL A 38 13.65 38.91 0.22
N THR A 39 14.81 38.33 0.43
CA THR A 39 14.88 37.02 1.04
C THR A 39 14.30 37.19 2.44
N SER A 40 12.97 36.93 2.59
CA SER A 40 12.38 36.71 3.90
C SER A 40 13.24 35.63 4.53
N SER A 41 13.98 35.95 5.57
CA SER A 41 14.62 34.93 6.38
C SER A 41 13.49 34.15 7.01
N ALA A 42 13.41 32.84 6.75
CA ALA A 42 12.53 31.93 7.46
C ALA A 42 12.66 32.19 8.96
N ASP A 43 11.55 32.42 9.65
CA ASP A 43 11.55 32.72 11.06
C ASP A 43 10.37 32.05 11.80
N VAL A 44 10.37 32.15 13.13
CA VAL A 44 9.35 31.55 14.00
C VAL A 44 7.95 32.11 13.74
N GLU A 45 7.82 33.34 13.22
CA GLU A 45 6.53 33.95 12.90
C GLU A 45 5.87 33.20 11.74
N ASP A 46 6.65 32.73 10.76
CA ASP A 46 6.16 31.88 9.68
C ASP A 46 5.64 30.54 10.23
N ALA A 47 6.41 29.89 11.10
CA ALA A 47 5.96 28.65 11.75
C ALA A 47 4.66 28.86 12.56
N GLN A 48 4.56 29.94 13.34
CA GLN A 48 3.35 30.24 14.11
C GLN A 48 2.10 30.38 13.25
N ARG A 49 2.21 30.90 12.02
CA ARG A 49 1.08 31.02 11.09
C ARG A 49 0.58 29.66 10.61
N TRP A 50 1.46 28.64 10.54
CA TRP A 50 1.12 27.29 10.10
C TRP A 50 0.60 26.39 11.20
N LEU A 51 0.87 26.64 12.48
CA LEU A 51 0.43 25.77 13.59
C LEU A 51 -1.07 25.45 13.59
N PRO A 52 -2.00 26.38 13.24
CA PRO A 52 -3.43 26.05 13.16
C PRO A 52 -3.75 24.98 12.10
N GLU A 53 -2.99 24.93 10.99
CA GLU A 53 -3.16 23.91 9.95
C GLU A 53 -2.75 22.52 10.45
N PHE A 54 -1.75 22.43 11.31
CA PHE A 54 -1.24 21.16 11.82
C PHE A 54 -2.07 20.56 12.96
N GLN A 55 -3.22 21.15 13.30
CA GLN A 55 -4.10 20.63 14.36
C GLN A 55 -5.06 19.55 13.84
N PRO A 56 -5.30 18.49 14.62
CA PRO A 56 -4.72 18.19 15.93
C PRO A 56 -3.27 17.73 15.83
N SER A 57 -2.52 17.86 16.91
CA SER A 57 -1.14 17.39 17.05
C SER A 57 -0.95 16.62 18.35
N THR A 58 0.01 15.69 18.39
CA THR A 58 0.41 14.99 19.62
C THR A 58 1.26 15.86 20.53
N LEU A 59 1.76 16.99 20.04
CA LEU A 59 2.55 17.96 20.79
C LEU A 59 1.71 19.17 21.19
N ASP A 60 2.01 19.75 22.33
CA ASP A 60 1.46 21.07 22.69
C ASP A 60 2.10 22.20 21.88
N ASN A 61 1.54 23.41 21.95
CA ASN A 61 1.99 24.55 21.14
C ASN A 61 3.46 24.93 21.38
N GLU A 62 3.98 24.80 22.62
CA GLU A 62 5.36 25.13 22.94
C GLU A 62 6.31 24.08 22.32
N GLN A 63 5.96 22.81 22.41
CA GLN A 63 6.70 21.71 21.80
C GLN A 63 6.68 21.79 20.28
N GLN A 64 5.53 22.10 19.66
CA GLN A 64 5.41 22.32 18.22
C GLN A 64 6.32 23.45 17.73
N LEU A 65 6.32 24.58 18.43
CA LEU A 65 7.21 25.71 18.10
C LEU A 65 8.69 25.33 18.27
N ALA A 66 9.04 24.57 19.27
CA ALA A 66 10.41 24.10 19.46
C ALA A 66 10.86 23.16 18.34
N GLU A 67 9.98 22.25 17.88
CA GLU A 67 10.25 21.36 16.74
C GLU A 67 10.38 22.18 15.44
N MET A 68 9.51 23.15 15.20
CA MET A 68 9.59 24.03 14.01
C MET A 68 10.84 24.90 14.03
N GLN A 69 11.22 25.44 15.19
CA GLN A 69 12.48 26.20 15.34
C GLN A 69 13.69 25.35 14.99
N TRP A 70 13.68 24.06 15.38
CA TRP A 70 14.75 23.14 14.99
C TRP A 70 14.82 22.98 13.47
N PHE A 71 13.68 22.81 12.76
CA PHE A 71 13.66 22.75 11.29
C PHE A 71 14.19 24.01 10.65
N ILE A 72 13.82 25.19 11.15
CA ILE A 72 14.33 26.47 10.66
C ILE A 72 15.86 26.52 10.79
N ASP A 73 16.40 26.18 11.95
CA ASP A 73 17.84 26.24 12.20
C ASP A 73 18.62 25.21 11.38
N ALA A 74 18.14 23.98 11.28
CA ALA A 74 18.74 22.90 10.49
C ALA A 74 18.68 23.18 8.98
N ALA A 75 17.63 23.85 8.50
CA ALA A 75 17.45 24.20 7.08
C ALA A 75 18.27 25.40 6.63
N ARG A 76 18.77 26.24 7.56
CA ARG A 76 19.46 27.50 7.26
C ARG A 76 20.59 27.40 6.21
N PRO A 77 21.43 26.34 6.22
CA PRO A 77 22.47 26.17 5.19
C PRO A 77 21.92 25.90 3.76
N PHE A 78 20.67 25.50 3.67
CA PHE A 78 20.02 25.09 2.41
C PHE A 78 18.94 26.07 1.93
N ALA A 79 18.78 27.22 2.61
CA ALA A 79 17.78 28.23 2.24
C ALA A 79 17.98 28.69 0.79
N GLY A 80 16.88 28.70 0.01
CA GLY A 80 16.87 28.99 -1.42
C GLY A 80 17.21 27.79 -2.32
N MET A 81 17.55 26.62 -1.75
CA MET A 81 17.73 25.40 -2.53
C MET A 81 16.37 24.90 -3.05
N GLU A 82 16.36 24.40 -4.28
CA GLU A 82 15.20 23.72 -4.86
C GLU A 82 15.43 22.20 -4.78
N ILE A 83 14.48 21.47 -4.19
CA ILE A 83 14.46 20.01 -4.19
C ILE A 83 13.24 19.48 -4.94
N LYS A 84 13.38 18.30 -5.51
CA LYS A 84 12.32 17.63 -6.24
C LYS A 84 12.11 16.23 -5.68
N VAL A 85 10.89 15.95 -5.20
CA VAL A 85 10.51 14.67 -4.63
C VAL A 85 9.29 14.08 -5.35
N VAL A 86 9.04 12.79 -5.18
CA VAL A 86 7.95 12.10 -5.87
C VAL A 86 7.29 11.05 -4.99
N SER A 87 5.98 10.93 -5.13
CA SER A 87 5.16 9.86 -4.53
C SER A 87 4.02 9.46 -5.46
N GLU A 88 3.29 8.43 -5.10
CA GLU A 88 2.04 8.06 -5.75
C GLU A 88 0.92 9.08 -5.45
N THR A 89 -0.13 9.04 -6.30
CA THR A 89 -1.29 9.94 -6.15
C THR A 89 -2.33 9.31 -5.23
N ILE A 90 -2.29 9.68 -3.95
CA ILE A 90 -3.28 9.35 -2.92
C ILE A 90 -3.55 10.56 -2.04
N THR A 91 -4.65 10.56 -1.28
CA THR A 91 -5.08 11.69 -0.45
C THR A 91 -4.00 12.19 0.52
N THR A 92 -3.22 11.29 1.12
CA THR A 92 -2.09 11.64 2.00
C THR A 92 -1.04 12.47 1.27
N HIS A 93 -0.60 12.00 0.09
CA HIS A 93 0.44 12.67 -0.69
C HIS A 93 -0.07 13.93 -1.39
N GLU A 94 -1.37 13.99 -1.72
CA GLU A 94 -1.98 15.24 -2.20
C GLU A 94 -1.92 16.34 -1.12
N TYR A 95 -2.17 16.00 0.15
CA TYR A 95 -2.01 16.93 1.26
C TYR A 95 -0.55 17.35 1.45
N GLU A 96 0.39 16.42 1.33
CA GLU A 96 1.82 16.72 1.38
C GLU A 96 2.26 17.67 0.27
N ALA A 97 1.88 17.38 -0.97
CA ALA A 97 2.27 18.17 -2.13
C ALA A 97 1.64 19.56 -2.16
N GLN A 98 0.37 19.69 -1.74
CA GLN A 98 -0.39 20.94 -1.87
C GLN A 98 -0.30 21.83 -0.64
N VAL A 99 -0.16 21.25 0.56
CA VAL A 99 -0.18 21.98 1.83
C VAL A 99 1.16 21.93 2.54
N LEU A 100 1.68 20.73 2.82
CA LEU A 100 2.89 20.57 3.63
C LEU A 100 4.17 21.03 2.91
N ALA A 101 4.26 20.86 1.57
CA ALA A 101 5.38 21.38 0.79
C ALA A 101 5.42 22.91 0.81
N GLN A 102 4.25 23.56 0.76
CA GLN A 102 4.17 25.03 0.91
C GLN A 102 4.57 25.44 2.32
N ALA A 103 4.03 24.79 3.36
CA ALA A 103 4.37 25.08 4.75
C ALA A 103 5.87 24.93 5.01
N PHE A 104 6.47 23.83 4.57
CA PHE A 104 7.89 23.58 4.68
C PHE A 104 8.72 24.67 3.98
N THR A 105 8.32 25.06 2.77
CA THR A 105 9.00 26.11 2.00
C THR A 105 8.96 27.46 2.74
N GLU A 106 7.79 27.85 3.27
CA GLU A 106 7.64 29.13 3.98
C GLU A 106 8.42 29.11 5.31
N ILE A 107 8.41 27.98 6.04
CA ILE A 107 9.07 27.84 7.35
C ILE A 107 10.60 27.73 7.22
N THR A 108 11.11 27.05 6.17
CA THR A 108 12.52 26.69 6.07
C THR A 108 13.30 27.47 5.00
N GLY A 109 12.61 28.03 4.02
CA GLY A 109 13.21 28.65 2.83
C GLY A 109 13.70 27.67 1.77
N ILE A 110 13.54 26.34 1.95
CA ILE A 110 13.84 25.32 0.94
C ILE A 110 12.62 25.18 0.03
N GLN A 111 12.82 25.34 -1.29
CA GLN A 111 11.74 25.19 -2.27
C GLN A 111 11.49 23.69 -2.55
N VAL A 112 10.24 23.24 -2.46
CA VAL A 112 9.86 21.85 -2.71
C VAL A 112 8.95 21.75 -3.92
N THR A 113 9.32 20.92 -4.88
CA THR A 113 8.43 20.38 -5.91
C THR A 113 8.13 18.94 -5.55
N HIS A 114 6.89 18.63 -5.20
CA HIS A 114 6.44 17.27 -4.88
C HIS A 114 5.55 16.79 -6.03
N ASP A 115 6.11 15.95 -6.92
CA ASP A 115 5.38 15.38 -8.05
C ASP A 115 4.52 14.21 -7.58
N LEU A 116 3.26 14.16 -8.05
CA LEU A 116 2.32 13.07 -7.85
C LEU A 116 2.14 12.31 -9.16
N ILE A 117 2.47 11.02 -9.18
CA ILE A 117 2.40 10.16 -10.37
C ILE A 117 1.78 8.80 -10.02
N GLY A 118 1.61 7.92 -11.00
CA GLY A 118 1.19 6.55 -10.72
C GLY A 118 2.25 5.77 -9.95
N GLU A 119 1.82 4.89 -9.03
CA GLU A 119 2.72 4.09 -8.19
C GLU A 119 3.75 3.30 -9.03
N GLY A 120 3.31 2.61 -10.09
CA GLY A 120 4.21 1.91 -11.01
C GLY A 120 5.24 2.83 -11.68
N ASP A 121 4.88 4.09 -11.94
CA ASP A 121 5.79 5.09 -12.50
C ASP A 121 6.83 5.54 -11.47
N VAL A 122 6.46 5.62 -10.16
CA VAL A 122 7.42 5.88 -9.08
C VAL A 122 8.51 4.80 -9.07
N VAL A 123 8.10 3.52 -9.09
CA VAL A 123 9.02 2.37 -9.11
C VAL A 123 9.91 2.40 -10.35
N GLU A 124 9.38 2.72 -11.54
CA GLU A 124 10.15 2.82 -12.78
C GLU A 124 11.18 3.96 -12.73
N LYS A 125 10.82 5.13 -12.21
CA LYS A 125 11.72 6.27 -12.04
C LYS A 125 12.84 5.95 -11.04
N LEU A 126 12.49 5.35 -9.91
CA LEU A 126 13.45 4.90 -8.90
C LEU A 126 14.45 3.89 -9.51
N GLN A 127 13.96 2.88 -10.22
CA GLN A 127 14.80 1.88 -10.89
C GLN A 127 15.73 2.53 -11.92
N THR A 128 15.23 3.48 -12.69
CA THR A 128 16.03 4.22 -13.67
C THR A 128 17.15 4.99 -12.99
N GLN A 129 16.87 5.68 -11.88
CA GLN A 129 17.89 6.41 -11.11
C GLN A 129 18.90 5.44 -10.48
N MET A 130 18.46 4.29 -9.95
CA MET A 130 19.36 3.26 -9.42
C MET A 130 20.34 2.73 -10.47
N GLN A 131 19.89 2.58 -11.71
CA GLN A 131 20.70 2.01 -12.80
C GLN A 131 21.60 3.05 -13.48
N SER A 132 21.11 4.25 -13.71
CA SER A 132 21.86 5.32 -14.42
C SER A 132 22.79 6.09 -13.50
N GLY A 133 22.45 6.22 -12.21
CA GLY A 133 23.11 7.13 -11.28
C GLY A 133 22.79 8.60 -11.51
N GLU A 134 21.85 8.92 -12.44
CA GLU A 134 21.36 10.29 -12.66
C GLU A 134 20.40 10.68 -11.55
N ASN A 135 20.50 11.92 -11.05
CA ASN A 135 19.58 12.45 -10.06
C ASN A 135 18.28 12.91 -10.71
N ILE A 136 17.27 12.03 -10.78
CA ILE A 136 15.94 12.34 -11.33
C ILE A 136 15.08 13.03 -10.28
N TYR A 137 15.04 12.45 -9.06
CA TYR A 137 14.41 13.01 -7.87
C TYR A 137 15.37 12.95 -6.69
N ASP A 138 15.23 13.87 -5.76
CA ASP A 138 16.08 13.94 -4.57
C ASP A 138 15.64 12.96 -3.48
N ALA A 139 14.34 12.63 -3.45
CA ALA A 139 13.76 11.57 -2.62
C ALA A 139 12.50 10.98 -3.28
N TYR A 140 12.18 9.77 -2.87
CA TYR A 140 11.03 8.99 -3.35
C TYR A 140 10.23 8.46 -2.16
N VAL A 141 8.90 8.48 -2.23
CA VAL A 141 8.09 7.57 -1.42
C VAL A 141 7.86 6.31 -2.25
N ASN A 142 8.25 5.17 -1.72
CA ASN A 142 8.03 3.86 -2.31
C ASN A 142 7.84 2.80 -1.22
N ASP A 143 7.23 1.69 -1.60
CA ASP A 143 6.81 0.67 -0.66
C ASP A 143 7.98 -0.11 -0.07
N SER A 144 7.78 -0.64 1.12
CA SER A 144 8.75 -1.49 1.79
C SER A 144 8.93 -2.87 1.12
N ASP A 145 8.12 -3.21 0.12
CA ASP A 145 8.37 -4.28 -0.83
C ASP A 145 9.75 -4.19 -1.48
N LEU A 146 10.29 -2.97 -1.61
CA LEU A 146 11.61 -2.72 -2.16
C LEU A 146 12.75 -2.91 -1.14
N ILE A 147 12.47 -3.18 0.13
CA ILE A 147 13.52 -3.28 1.17
C ILE A 147 14.61 -4.31 0.83
N GLY A 148 14.22 -5.46 0.31
CA GLY A 148 15.16 -6.51 -0.13
C GLY A 148 15.99 -6.08 -1.33
N THR A 149 15.43 -5.27 -2.23
CA THR A 149 16.13 -4.65 -3.36
C THR A 149 17.11 -3.59 -2.86
N HIS A 150 16.67 -2.69 -2.00
CA HIS A 150 17.51 -1.63 -1.43
C HIS A 150 18.70 -2.19 -0.66
N PHE A 151 18.46 -3.19 0.17
CA PHE A 151 19.50 -3.88 0.92
C PHE A 151 20.55 -4.52 -0.02
N ARG A 152 20.13 -5.20 -1.08
CA ARG A 152 21.05 -5.95 -1.97
C ARG A 152 21.81 -5.06 -2.95
N TYR A 153 21.14 -4.09 -3.56
CA TYR A 153 21.79 -3.22 -4.54
C TYR A 153 22.58 -2.07 -3.93
N GLN A 154 22.33 -1.72 -2.67
CA GLN A 154 23.05 -0.66 -1.96
C GLN A 154 23.10 0.69 -2.72
N GLN A 155 22.04 1.01 -3.51
CA GLN A 155 21.94 2.26 -4.28
C GLN A 155 21.20 3.35 -3.52
N VAL A 156 20.53 2.98 -2.42
CA VAL A 156 19.89 3.94 -1.50
C VAL A 156 20.77 4.17 -0.29
N ARG A 157 20.57 5.30 0.37
CA ARG A 157 21.25 5.60 1.63
C ARG A 157 20.69 4.72 2.73
N ASN A 158 21.58 4.08 3.48
CA ASN A 158 21.23 3.44 4.72
C ASN A 158 20.93 4.53 5.75
N LEU A 159 19.69 4.69 6.15
CA LEU A 159 19.28 5.80 7.02
C LEU A 159 19.90 5.69 8.42
N SER A 160 20.13 4.48 8.94
CA SER A 160 20.83 4.33 10.23
C SER A 160 22.24 4.92 10.19
N ASP A 161 23.01 4.63 9.14
CA ASP A 161 24.36 5.19 8.96
C ASP A 161 24.30 6.68 8.57
N TRP A 162 23.29 7.08 7.78
CA TRP A 162 23.07 8.46 7.36
C TRP A 162 22.83 9.37 8.57
N MET A 163 21.92 9.01 9.44
CA MET A 163 21.60 9.76 10.66
C MET A 163 22.77 9.83 11.65
N ALA A 164 23.52 8.73 11.78
CA ALA A 164 24.68 8.70 12.67
C ALA A 164 25.91 9.43 12.11
N GLY A 165 25.95 9.66 10.80
CA GLY A 165 27.10 10.19 10.07
C GLY A 165 26.83 11.54 9.40
N GLU A 166 26.73 11.51 8.04
CA GLU A 166 26.66 12.71 7.19
C GLU A 166 25.47 13.62 7.49
N ALA A 167 24.33 13.09 7.97
CA ALA A 167 23.12 13.86 8.26
C ALA A 167 22.87 14.05 9.77
N SER A 168 23.84 13.80 10.63
CA SER A 168 23.66 13.98 12.08
C SER A 168 23.30 15.41 12.49
N ASP A 169 23.73 16.40 11.71
CA ASP A 169 23.42 17.81 11.88
C ASP A 169 22.01 18.24 11.41
N VAL A 170 21.35 17.38 10.61
CA VAL A 170 20.01 17.61 10.06
C VAL A 170 19.04 16.45 10.39
N THR A 171 19.35 15.66 11.41
CA THR A 171 18.43 14.65 11.93
C THR A 171 17.76 15.17 13.19
N SER A 172 16.43 15.23 13.17
CA SER A 172 15.64 15.78 14.26
C SER A 172 15.80 14.95 15.54
N PRO A 173 16.04 15.60 16.70
CA PRO A 173 16.07 14.92 17.98
C PRO A 173 14.69 14.37 18.40
N THR A 174 13.62 14.84 17.76
CA THR A 174 12.23 14.41 18.01
C THR A 174 11.73 13.38 16.98
N LEU A 175 12.61 12.87 16.07
CA LEU A 175 12.22 11.93 15.01
C LEU A 175 11.57 10.66 15.56
N ASP A 176 12.09 10.10 16.65
CA ASP A 176 11.52 8.98 17.40
C ASP A 176 11.10 7.80 16.49
N LEU A 177 12.09 7.04 16.03
CA LEU A 177 11.87 5.93 15.08
C LEU A 177 11.01 4.81 15.68
N GLU A 178 11.04 4.61 17.00
CA GLU A 178 10.28 3.55 17.66
C GLU A 178 8.76 3.83 17.68
N ASP A 179 8.35 5.09 17.52
CA ASP A 179 6.97 5.51 17.43
C ASP A 179 6.33 5.19 16.05
N PHE A 180 7.15 4.90 15.03
CA PHE A 180 6.62 4.52 13.71
C PHE A 180 6.13 3.08 13.69
N ILE A 181 4.85 2.88 13.34
CA ILE A 181 4.20 1.56 13.25
C ILE A 181 4.91 0.67 12.22
N GLY A 182 5.32 1.24 11.08
CA GLY A 182 5.91 0.51 9.95
C GLY A 182 7.42 0.35 9.98
N ILE A 183 8.12 0.75 11.05
CA ILE A 183 9.59 0.75 11.07
C ILE A 183 10.24 -0.62 10.81
N SER A 184 9.59 -1.69 11.23
CA SER A 184 10.07 -3.05 11.01
C SER A 184 10.05 -3.45 9.53
N PHE A 185 9.13 -2.91 8.74
CA PHE A 185 9.04 -3.16 7.29
C PHE A 185 10.17 -2.47 6.52
N THR A 186 10.63 -1.32 7.03
CA THR A 186 11.69 -0.50 6.40
C THR A 186 13.09 -0.83 6.92
N THR A 187 13.20 -1.88 7.73
CA THR A 187 14.46 -2.39 8.29
C THR A 187 14.95 -3.58 7.47
N GLY A 188 16.17 -3.47 6.96
CA GLY A 188 16.80 -4.52 6.17
C GLY A 188 17.24 -5.74 7.00
N PRO A 189 17.67 -6.84 6.34
CA PRO A 189 18.16 -8.04 7.01
C PRO A 189 19.39 -7.81 7.92
N ASP A 190 20.11 -6.71 7.71
CA ASP A 190 21.24 -6.27 8.53
C ASP A 190 20.83 -5.49 9.79
N GLY A 191 19.52 -5.36 10.04
CA GLY A 191 18.98 -4.62 11.17
C GLY A 191 19.04 -3.09 11.04
N LYS A 192 19.36 -2.58 9.83
CA LYS A 192 19.44 -1.14 9.59
C LYS A 192 18.22 -0.62 8.84
N VAL A 193 17.81 0.60 9.16
CA VAL A 193 16.71 1.30 8.51
C VAL A 193 17.18 1.86 7.16
N TYR A 194 16.42 1.61 6.10
CA TYR A 194 16.70 2.10 4.74
C TYR A 194 15.67 3.11 4.24
N GLN A 195 14.48 3.13 4.84
CA GLN A 195 13.40 4.02 4.46
C GLN A 195 12.74 4.62 5.71
N LEU A 196 12.24 5.85 5.64
CA LEU A 196 11.49 6.49 6.73
C LEU A 196 9.99 6.30 6.47
N PRO A 197 9.24 5.60 7.34
CA PRO A 197 7.80 5.40 7.15
C PRO A 197 7.04 6.71 6.95
N ASP A 198 6.17 6.74 5.95
CA ASP A 198 5.36 7.89 5.57
C ASP A 198 3.86 7.59 5.52
N GLN A 199 3.52 6.41 5.11
CA GLN A 199 2.16 5.86 5.12
C GLN A 199 2.19 4.39 5.55
N GLN A 200 1.09 3.95 6.12
CA GLN A 200 0.91 2.56 6.54
C GLN A 200 -0.34 2.00 5.89
N PHE A 201 -0.24 0.85 5.25
CA PHE A 201 -1.41 0.21 4.66
C PHE A 201 -1.42 -1.30 4.90
N ALA A 202 -2.65 -1.82 4.94
CA ALA A 202 -2.93 -3.22 5.09
C ALA A 202 -4.13 -3.59 4.21
N ASN A 203 -4.12 -4.79 3.67
CA ASN A 203 -5.31 -5.39 3.10
C ASN A 203 -6.28 -5.73 4.23
N LEU A 204 -7.39 -5.01 4.28
CA LEU A 204 -8.45 -5.26 5.24
C LEU A 204 -9.68 -5.83 4.54
N TYR A 205 -10.39 -6.68 5.26
CA TYR A 205 -11.71 -7.14 4.86
C TYR A 205 -12.73 -6.04 5.13
N TRP A 206 -13.40 -5.57 4.08
CA TRP A 206 -14.49 -4.61 4.11
C TRP A 206 -15.80 -5.33 3.81
N PHE A 207 -16.89 -5.00 4.53
CA PHE A 207 -18.19 -5.62 4.31
C PHE A 207 -19.35 -4.70 4.68
N ARG A 208 -20.51 -4.93 4.09
CA ARG A 208 -21.78 -4.25 4.39
C ARG A 208 -22.34 -4.74 5.72
N TYR A 209 -22.00 -4.02 6.79
CA TYR A 209 -22.46 -4.36 8.15
C TYR A 209 -23.98 -4.36 8.28
N ASP A 210 -24.66 -3.40 7.62
CA ASP A 210 -26.12 -3.33 7.58
C ASP A 210 -26.75 -4.58 6.93
N TRP A 211 -26.13 -5.17 5.91
CA TRP A 211 -26.60 -6.41 5.29
C TRP A 211 -26.26 -7.64 6.14
N PHE A 212 -25.08 -7.70 6.73
CA PHE A 212 -24.62 -8.82 7.55
C PHE A 212 -25.38 -8.91 8.87
N THR A 213 -25.94 -7.80 9.38
CA THR A 213 -26.77 -7.76 10.58
C THR A 213 -28.26 -7.86 10.28
N ASN A 214 -28.69 -7.91 8.99
CA ASN A 214 -30.07 -8.07 8.60
C ASN A 214 -30.60 -9.46 8.97
N PRO A 215 -31.62 -9.59 9.83
CA PRO A 215 -32.10 -10.89 10.30
C PRO A 215 -32.56 -11.85 9.20
N ALA A 216 -33.17 -11.32 8.12
CA ALA A 216 -33.65 -12.13 7.01
C ALA A 216 -32.49 -12.70 6.19
N LEU A 217 -31.46 -11.89 5.92
CA LEU A 217 -30.25 -12.34 5.21
C LEU A 217 -29.45 -13.35 6.06
N LYS A 218 -29.32 -13.11 7.37
CA LYS A 218 -28.68 -14.07 8.28
C LYS A 218 -29.39 -15.43 8.26
N GLN A 219 -30.71 -15.42 8.33
CA GLN A 219 -31.49 -16.67 8.29
C GLN A 219 -31.32 -17.42 6.96
N GLN A 220 -31.43 -16.70 5.82
CA GLN A 220 -31.24 -17.31 4.50
C GLN A 220 -29.84 -17.91 4.33
N PHE A 221 -28.82 -17.21 4.79
CA PHE A 221 -27.44 -17.70 4.74
C PHE A 221 -27.26 -18.96 5.61
N SER A 222 -27.72 -18.89 6.85
CA SER A 222 -27.64 -20.03 7.81
C SER A 222 -28.39 -21.26 7.31
N ASP A 223 -29.58 -21.08 6.72
CA ASP A 223 -30.36 -22.17 6.12
C ASP A 223 -29.61 -22.87 4.97
N LYS A 224 -28.83 -22.11 4.19
CA LYS A 224 -28.07 -22.66 3.05
C LYS A 224 -26.75 -23.30 3.46
N TYR A 225 -25.96 -22.60 4.28
CA TYR A 225 -24.57 -23.00 4.56
C TYR A 225 -24.37 -23.68 5.90
N GLY A 226 -25.36 -23.63 6.81
CA GLY A 226 -25.35 -24.33 8.10
C GLY A 226 -24.49 -23.63 9.18
N TYR A 227 -24.12 -22.36 8.98
CA TYR A 227 -23.45 -21.50 9.96
C TYR A 227 -23.89 -20.05 9.78
N GLU A 228 -23.60 -19.18 10.75
CA GLU A 228 -24.07 -17.80 10.77
C GLU A 228 -23.33 -16.90 9.77
N LEU A 229 -24.06 -15.94 9.17
CA LEU A 229 -23.45 -14.85 8.40
C LEU A 229 -22.70 -13.90 9.35
N GLY A 230 -21.43 -13.71 9.10
CA GLY A 230 -20.54 -12.88 9.92
C GLY A 230 -19.22 -12.58 9.20
N VAL A 231 -18.25 -12.03 9.91
CA VAL A 231 -16.90 -11.78 9.39
C VAL A 231 -16.23 -13.13 9.07
N PRO A 232 -15.77 -13.37 7.82
CA PRO A 232 -15.14 -14.63 7.45
C PRO A 232 -13.78 -14.76 8.15
N VAL A 233 -13.61 -15.85 8.91
CA VAL A 233 -12.32 -16.23 9.49
C VAL A 233 -11.45 -16.93 8.45
N ASN A 234 -12.08 -17.72 7.57
CA ASN A 234 -11.38 -18.43 6.52
C ASN A 234 -11.92 -18.10 5.11
N TRP A 235 -11.12 -18.42 4.10
CA TRP A 235 -11.47 -18.14 2.71
C TRP A 235 -12.66 -18.95 2.20
N SER A 236 -12.99 -20.08 2.83
CA SER A 236 -14.21 -20.83 2.49
C SER A 236 -15.47 -20.04 2.85
N ALA A 237 -15.48 -19.37 4.00
CA ALA A 237 -16.58 -18.49 4.38
C ALA A 237 -16.66 -17.26 3.46
N TYR A 238 -15.52 -16.67 3.09
CA TYR A 238 -15.49 -15.58 2.13
C TYR A 238 -16.14 -15.97 0.79
N GLU A 239 -15.81 -17.16 0.26
CA GLU A 239 -16.41 -17.68 -0.98
C GLU A 239 -17.91 -17.94 -0.83
N ASP A 240 -18.36 -18.54 0.29
CA ASP A 240 -19.78 -18.77 0.55
C ASP A 240 -20.57 -17.45 0.61
N ILE A 241 -20.02 -16.43 1.24
CA ILE A 241 -20.61 -15.08 1.30
C ILE A 241 -20.66 -14.45 -0.09
N ALA A 242 -19.57 -14.58 -0.88
CA ALA A 242 -19.53 -14.06 -2.25
C ALA A 242 -20.59 -14.72 -3.13
N GLU A 243 -20.72 -16.03 -3.06
CA GLU A 243 -21.76 -16.79 -3.78
C GLU A 243 -23.16 -16.38 -3.33
N PHE A 244 -23.39 -16.30 -2.02
CA PHE A 244 -24.69 -15.96 -1.44
C PHE A 244 -25.21 -14.62 -1.95
N PHE A 245 -24.43 -13.56 -1.84
CA PHE A 245 -24.88 -12.23 -2.28
C PHE A 245 -25.03 -12.14 -3.80
N SER A 246 -24.17 -12.79 -4.58
CA SER A 246 -24.25 -12.71 -6.04
C SER A 246 -25.36 -13.57 -6.62
N ASN A 247 -25.59 -14.78 -6.09
CA ASN A 247 -26.45 -15.78 -6.73
C ASN A 247 -27.80 -15.98 -6.03
N ASP A 248 -27.83 -15.93 -4.68
CA ASP A 248 -29.06 -16.20 -3.92
C ASP A 248 -29.81 -14.91 -3.59
N VAL A 249 -29.11 -13.84 -3.21
CA VAL A 249 -29.69 -12.53 -2.98
C VAL A 249 -29.90 -11.80 -4.31
N GLY A 250 -28.84 -11.59 -5.07
CA GLY A 250 -28.85 -11.01 -6.43
C GLY A 250 -29.27 -9.55 -6.55
N GLU A 251 -30.22 -9.10 -5.72
CA GLU A 251 -30.75 -7.72 -5.74
C GLU A 251 -31.16 -7.27 -4.34
N ILE A 252 -30.84 -6.02 -3.98
CA ILE A 252 -31.29 -5.33 -2.78
C ILE A 252 -31.76 -3.94 -3.18
N ASP A 253 -32.95 -3.55 -2.75
CA ASP A 253 -33.57 -2.24 -3.02
C ASP A 253 -33.63 -1.87 -4.53
N GLY A 254 -33.81 -2.86 -5.40
CA GLY A 254 -33.88 -2.66 -6.85
C GLY A 254 -32.51 -2.50 -7.53
N GLN A 255 -31.42 -2.72 -6.82
CA GLN A 255 -30.07 -2.68 -7.33
C GLN A 255 -29.43 -4.07 -7.33
N THR A 256 -28.80 -4.45 -8.45
CA THR A 256 -28.03 -5.68 -8.53
C THR A 256 -26.87 -5.66 -7.54
N VAL A 257 -26.72 -6.74 -6.78
CA VAL A 257 -25.68 -6.89 -5.74
C VAL A 257 -24.63 -7.89 -6.19
N TYR A 258 -23.39 -7.57 -5.89
CA TYR A 258 -22.23 -8.44 -6.11
C TYR A 258 -21.61 -8.83 -4.79
N GLY A 259 -21.32 -10.12 -4.63
CA GLY A 259 -20.75 -10.66 -3.41
C GLY A 259 -19.24 -10.48 -3.27
N HIS A 260 -18.57 -9.99 -4.33
CA HIS A 260 -17.12 -9.81 -4.38
C HIS A 260 -16.78 -8.59 -5.25
N MET A 261 -15.67 -7.94 -4.96
CA MET A 261 -15.06 -6.93 -5.82
C MET A 261 -13.55 -7.08 -5.82
N ASP A 262 -12.96 -7.01 -6.99
CA ASP A 262 -11.52 -7.02 -7.18
C ASP A 262 -11.17 -6.44 -8.55
N TYR A 263 -9.91 -6.51 -8.99
CA TYR A 263 -9.48 -6.06 -10.30
C TYR A 263 -8.62 -7.11 -11.02
N GLY A 264 -8.63 -7.09 -12.35
CA GLY A 264 -8.00 -8.14 -13.14
C GLY A 264 -7.27 -7.66 -14.38
N LYS A 265 -7.20 -6.34 -14.61
CA LYS A 265 -6.50 -5.78 -15.77
C LYS A 265 -5.03 -6.13 -15.73
N LYS A 266 -4.48 -6.51 -16.89
CA LYS A 266 -3.05 -6.77 -17.05
C LYS A 266 -2.26 -5.45 -16.96
N ASP A 267 -1.92 -5.06 -15.75
CA ASP A 267 -1.35 -3.78 -15.36
C ASP A 267 -0.37 -3.99 -14.19
N PRO A 268 0.63 -3.13 -13.99
CA PRO A 268 1.58 -3.26 -12.88
C PRO A 268 0.94 -3.48 -11.50
N SER A 269 -0.16 -2.82 -11.19
CA SER A 269 -0.87 -2.96 -9.91
C SER A 269 -1.36 -4.39 -9.61
N LEU A 270 -1.57 -5.23 -10.63
CA LEU A 270 -2.03 -6.60 -10.45
C LEU A 270 -0.98 -7.49 -9.75
N GLY A 271 0.29 -7.11 -9.77
CA GLY A 271 1.37 -7.84 -9.14
C GLY A 271 1.19 -7.99 -7.63
N TRP A 272 0.81 -6.92 -6.94
CA TRP A 272 0.62 -6.92 -5.48
C TRP A 272 -0.65 -7.63 -5.07
N ARG A 273 -1.71 -7.43 -5.82
CA ARG A 273 -3.04 -7.89 -5.41
C ARG A 273 -3.11 -9.38 -5.20
N PHE A 274 -2.45 -10.12 -6.05
CA PHE A 274 -2.55 -11.57 -5.97
C PHE A 274 -1.74 -12.16 -4.81
N THR A 275 -0.59 -11.56 -4.45
CA THR A 275 0.29 -12.10 -3.42
C THR A 275 -0.42 -12.25 -2.08
N ASP A 276 -1.26 -11.29 -1.70
CA ASP A 276 -2.02 -11.34 -0.47
C ASP A 276 -2.98 -12.55 -0.41
N ALA A 277 -3.83 -12.69 -1.42
CA ALA A 277 -4.77 -13.79 -1.49
C ALA A 277 -4.04 -15.15 -1.52
N TRP A 278 -2.96 -15.25 -2.30
CA TRP A 278 -2.19 -16.48 -2.38
C TRP A 278 -1.54 -16.84 -1.04
N LEU A 279 -0.86 -15.90 -0.40
CA LEU A 279 -0.18 -16.13 0.87
C LEU A 279 -1.16 -16.56 1.97
N SER A 280 -2.29 -15.88 2.08
CA SER A 280 -3.27 -16.18 3.12
C SER A 280 -4.06 -17.46 2.85
N MET A 281 -4.32 -17.82 1.61
CA MET A 281 -4.94 -19.10 1.24
C MET A 281 -3.99 -20.29 1.37
N ALA A 282 -2.76 -20.12 0.92
CA ALA A 282 -1.77 -21.18 0.82
C ALA A 282 -0.88 -21.30 2.05
N GLY A 283 -0.87 -20.31 2.92
CA GLY A 283 -0.02 -20.25 4.09
C GLY A 283 1.46 -20.05 3.75
N ALA A 284 1.78 -19.55 2.56
CA ALA A 284 3.16 -19.27 2.17
C ALA A 284 3.70 -18.07 2.96
N GLY A 285 4.98 -18.12 3.32
CA GLY A 285 5.66 -17.04 4.02
C GLY A 285 5.41 -16.94 5.53
N ASP A 286 4.45 -17.66 6.07
CA ASP A 286 4.12 -17.60 7.49
C ASP A 286 5.09 -18.40 8.36
N LYS A 287 5.35 -17.84 9.54
CA LYS A 287 6.08 -18.53 10.59
C LYS A 287 5.22 -19.66 11.13
N GLY A 288 5.77 -20.88 11.15
CA GLY A 288 5.07 -22.05 11.66
C GLY A 288 4.28 -22.82 10.59
N ILE A 289 4.40 -22.48 9.33
CA ILE A 289 3.89 -23.32 8.25
C ILE A 289 4.45 -24.74 8.42
N PRO A 290 3.62 -25.78 8.33
CA PRO A 290 4.05 -27.18 8.48
C PRO A 290 5.21 -27.58 7.57
N ASN A 291 5.50 -26.78 6.69
CA ASN A 291 6.45 -26.89 5.63
C ASN A 291 7.91 -26.70 5.97
N GLY A 292 8.25 -26.11 7.06
CA GLY A 292 9.62 -25.96 7.49
C GLY A 292 10.49 -24.96 6.71
N LEU A 293 10.19 -24.66 5.45
CA LEU A 293 10.93 -23.70 4.64
C LEU A 293 10.04 -22.50 4.29
N PRO A 294 10.34 -21.30 4.78
CA PRO A 294 9.57 -20.12 4.45
C PRO A 294 9.57 -19.85 2.94
N VAL A 295 8.45 -19.35 2.45
CA VAL A 295 8.28 -18.88 1.08
C VAL A 295 7.91 -17.42 1.21
N ASP A 296 8.51 -16.54 0.43
CA ASP A 296 8.13 -15.13 0.40
C ASP A 296 6.86 -14.91 -0.42
N GLU A 297 6.41 -13.67 -0.45
CA GLU A 297 5.20 -13.25 -1.16
C GLU A 297 5.24 -13.54 -2.67
N TRP A 298 6.42 -13.76 -3.22
CA TRP A 298 6.64 -14.07 -4.64
C TRP A 298 6.76 -15.56 -4.94
N GLY A 299 6.61 -16.40 -3.92
CA GLY A 299 6.74 -17.85 -4.04
C GLY A 299 8.17 -18.33 -4.07
N LEU A 300 9.14 -17.49 -3.73
CA LEU A 300 10.54 -17.85 -3.63
C LEU A 300 10.79 -18.56 -2.30
N ARG A 301 11.37 -19.75 -2.34
CA ARG A 301 11.89 -20.38 -1.13
C ARG A 301 13.13 -19.67 -0.66
N VAL A 302 13.23 -19.50 0.64
CA VAL A 302 14.34 -18.79 1.28
C VAL A 302 15.02 -19.67 2.32
N ASP A 303 16.33 -19.47 2.46
CA ASP A 303 17.16 -19.99 3.55
C ASP A 303 17.85 -18.81 4.22
N GLY A 304 17.37 -18.43 5.38
CA GLY A 304 17.70 -17.13 5.97
C GLY A 304 17.13 -15.99 5.10
N CYS A 305 18.01 -15.14 4.59
CA CYS A 305 17.64 -14.06 3.66
C CYS A 305 17.93 -14.39 2.18
N ARG A 306 18.14 -15.68 1.85
CA ARG A 306 18.52 -16.13 0.50
C ARG A 306 17.36 -16.79 -0.21
N PRO A 307 16.85 -16.26 -1.33
CA PRO A 307 16.00 -17.02 -2.23
C PRO A 307 16.75 -18.23 -2.81
N VAL A 308 16.17 -19.42 -2.67
CA VAL A 308 16.82 -20.68 -3.08
C VAL A 308 16.15 -21.38 -4.26
N GLY A 309 14.98 -20.93 -4.68
CA GLY A 309 14.27 -21.44 -5.85
C GLY A 309 12.89 -20.87 -5.98
N SER A 310 12.40 -20.76 -7.19
CA SER A 310 11.03 -20.32 -7.52
C SER A 310 10.15 -21.49 -7.94
N THR A 311 10.65 -22.35 -8.86
CA THR A 311 9.94 -23.56 -9.28
C THR A 311 9.92 -24.62 -8.17
N VAL A 312 8.87 -25.48 -8.18
CA VAL A 312 8.83 -26.63 -7.27
C VAL A 312 10.05 -27.54 -7.45
N GLU A 313 10.56 -27.70 -8.66
CA GLU A 313 11.77 -28.50 -8.94
C GLU A 313 13.04 -27.94 -8.30
N ARG A 314 13.05 -26.66 -7.98
CA ARG A 314 14.10 -25.96 -7.25
C ARG A 314 13.77 -25.76 -5.76
N GLY A 315 12.68 -26.30 -5.29
CA GLY A 315 12.21 -26.14 -3.93
C GLY A 315 11.40 -24.87 -3.67
N GLY A 316 11.03 -24.12 -4.72
CA GLY A 316 10.12 -22.98 -4.66
C GLY A 316 8.65 -23.39 -4.57
N ALA A 317 7.74 -22.44 -4.64
CA ALA A 317 6.31 -22.66 -4.53
C ALA A 317 5.48 -21.97 -5.62
N THR A 318 6.08 -21.15 -6.48
CA THR A 318 5.38 -20.32 -7.46
C THR A 318 4.47 -21.12 -8.40
N ASP A 319 4.88 -22.29 -8.86
CA ASP A 319 4.11 -23.19 -9.71
C ASP A 319 3.55 -24.40 -8.95
N GLY A 320 3.53 -24.33 -7.63
CA GLY A 320 3.05 -25.36 -6.73
C GLY A 320 1.52 -25.46 -6.66
N PRO A 321 1.00 -26.57 -6.10
CA PRO A 321 -0.44 -26.81 -6.02
C PRO A 321 -1.20 -25.71 -5.28
N ALA A 322 -0.64 -25.15 -4.22
CA ALA A 322 -1.27 -24.11 -3.43
C ALA A 322 -1.40 -22.78 -4.22
N ALA A 323 -0.35 -22.38 -4.91
CA ALA A 323 -0.37 -21.18 -5.77
C ALA A 323 -1.40 -21.34 -6.90
N VAL A 324 -1.42 -22.51 -7.57
CA VAL A 324 -2.40 -22.80 -8.64
C VAL A 324 -3.83 -22.76 -8.10
N TYR A 325 -4.07 -23.31 -6.91
CA TYR A 325 -5.38 -23.24 -6.26
C TYR A 325 -5.81 -21.80 -6.05
N SER A 326 -4.94 -20.95 -5.49
CA SER A 326 -5.25 -19.55 -5.17
C SER A 326 -5.52 -18.71 -6.41
N VAL A 327 -4.69 -18.84 -7.48
CA VAL A 327 -4.94 -18.12 -8.75
C VAL A 327 -6.24 -18.59 -9.40
N THR A 328 -6.54 -19.88 -9.32
CA THR A 328 -7.80 -20.41 -9.85
C THR A 328 -8.99 -19.79 -9.14
N LYS A 329 -8.95 -19.70 -7.80
CA LYS A 329 -10.00 -19.07 -7.00
C LYS A 329 -10.14 -17.58 -7.31
N TYR A 330 -9.03 -16.86 -7.38
CA TYR A 330 -9.02 -15.44 -7.73
C TYR A 330 -9.71 -15.15 -9.07
N VAL A 331 -9.33 -15.89 -10.12
CA VAL A 331 -9.92 -15.75 -11.45
C VAL A 331 -11.41 -16.13 -11.46
N ASP A 332 -11.77 -17.24 -10.78
CA ASP A 332 -13.15 -17.72 -10.72
C ASP A 332 -14.07 -16.71 -10.00
N TRP A 333 -13.64 -16.17 -8.87
CA TRP A 333 -14.45 -15.20 -8.13
C TRP A 333 -14.61 -13.87 -8.87
N LEU A 334 -13.55 -13.40 -9.53
CA LEU A 334 -13.62 -12.20 -10.36
C LEU A 334 -14.64 -12.34 -11.51
N GLN A 335 -14.76 -13.55 -12.07
CA GLN A 335 -15.71 -13.82 -13.16
C GLN A 335 -17.14 -14.09 -12.68
N ARG A 336 -17.32 -14.68 -11.50
CA ARG A 336 -18.61 -15.18 -11.03
C ARG A 336 -19.30 -14.25 -10.06
N TYR A 337 -18.57 -13.53 -9.25
CA TYR A 337 -19.11 -12.83 -8.10
C TYR A 337 -18.86 -11.31 -8.10
N ALA A 338 -17.99 -10.82 -8.98
CA ALA A 338 -17.68 -9.40 -9.12
C ALA A 338 -18.49 -8.74 -10.26
N PRO A 339 -18.61 -7.40 -10.28
CA PRO A 339 -19.14 -6.69 -11.44
C PRO A 339 -18.39 -7.07 -12.73
N PRO A 340 -19.09 -7.19 -13.88
CA PRO A 340 -18.47 -7.63 -15.14
C PRO A 340 -17.28 -6.78 -15.60
N GLU A 341 -17.26 -5.50 -15.25
CA GLU A 341 -16.19 -4.55 -15.54
C GLU A 341 -14.93 -4.74 -14.70
N ALA A 342 -15.03 -5.39 -13.55
CA ALA A 342 -13.95 -5.56 -12.58
C ALA A 342 -12.68 -6.20 -13.19
N ALA A 343 -12.85 -7.18 -14.08
CA ALA A 343 -11.74 -7.82 -14.80
C ALA A 343 -10.93 -6.85 -15.69
N GLY A 344 -11.49 -5.70 -16.04
CA GLY A 344 -10.84 -4.64 -16.84
C GLY A 344 -10.31 -3.47 -16.02
N MET A 345 -10.48 -3.48 -14.70
CA MET A 345 -10.07 -2.40 -13.79
C MET A 345 -8.63 -2.57 -13.30
N VAL A 346 -8.03 -1.45 -12.92
CA VAL A 346 -6.78 -1.36 -12.16
C VAL A 346 -7.08 -1.05 -10.67
N PHE A 347 -6.04 -1.04 -9.84
CA PHE A 347 -6.11 -0.76 -8.41
C PHE A 347 -6.94 0.48 -8.04
N SER A 348 -6.59 1.64 -8.61
CA SER A 348 -7.24 2.92 -8.31
C SER A 348 -8.69 3.01 -8.79
N GLU A 349 -9.10 2.17 -9.75
CA GLU A 349 -10.48 2.09 -10.24
C GLU A 349 -11.34 1.16 -9.37
N ALA A 350 -10.75 0.07 -8.88
CA ALA A 350 -11.48 -0.97 -8.14
C ALA A 350 -11.69 -0.63 -6.66
N GLY A 351 -10.73 0.04 -6.00
CA GLY A 351 -10.79 0.36 -4.59
C GLY A 351 -12.05 1.14 -4.18
N PRO A 352 -12.44 2.21 -4.88
CA PRO A 352 -13.63 3.00 -4.55
C PRO A 352 -14.97 2.35 -4.94
N VAL A 353 -15.00 1.26 -5.70
CA VAL A 353 -16.26 0.67 -6.21
C VAL A 353 -17.26 0.34 -5.10
N PRO A 354 -16.87 -0.21 -3.93
CA PRO A 354 -17.80 -0.48 -2.84
C PRO A 354 -18.61 0.75 -2.38
N ALA A 355 -18.07 1.97 -2.51
CA ALA A 355 -18.78 3.21 -2.20
C ALA A 355 -20.07 3.41 -3.01
N GLN A 356 -20.21 2.74 -4.16
CA GLN A 356 -21.42 2.77 -4.99
C GLN A 356 -22.61 2.03 -4.36
N GLY A 357 -22.39 1.26 -3.30
CA GLY A 357 -23.43 0.66 -2.46
C GLY A 357 -23.89 -0.73 -2.86
N ASN A 358 -23.38 -1.31 -3.94
CA ASN A 358 -23.82 -2.59 -4.51
C ASN A 358 -22.86 -3.76 -4.29
N ILE A 359 -21.80 -3.58 -3.52
CA ILE A 359 -20.84 -4.62 -3.18
C ILE A 359 -21.06 -5.09 -1.74
N ALA A 360 -21.12 -6.39 -1.51
CA ALA A 360 -21.33 -6.97 -0.18
C ALA A 360 -20.04 -7.02 0.64
N GLN A 361 -18.93 -7.39 0.00
CA GLN A 361 -17.61 -7.49 0.65
C GLN A 361 -16.48 -7.30 -0.36
N GLN A 362 -15.33 -6.89 0.17
CA GLN A 362 -14.08 -6.78 -0.58
C GLN A 362 -12.90 -6.93 0.38
N ILE A 363 -11.76 -7.44 -0.11
CA ILE A 363 -10.47 -7.33 0.57
C ILE A 363 -9.63 -6.36 -0.24
N PHE A 364 -9.16 -5.31 0.41
CA PHE A 364 -8.42 -4.25 -0.30
C PHE A 364 -7.55 -3.42 0.67
N TRP A 365 -6.68 -2.56 0.15
CA TRP A 365 -5.88 -1.62 0.94
C TRP A 365 -6.76 -0.46 1.45
N TYR A 366 -7.73 -0.77 2.31
CA TYR A 366 -8.68 0.22 2.80
C TYR A 366 -8.05 1.32 3.63
N THR A 367 -6.89 1.08 4.20
CA THR A 367 -6.11 2.13 4.87
C THR A 367 -5.70 3.24 3.90
N THR A 368 -5.68 2.99 2.60
CA THR A 368 -5.45 3.99 1.56
C THR A 368 -6.74 4.66 1.10
N PHE A 369 -7.85 3.92 1.05
CA PHE A 369 -9.12 4.40 0.49
C PHE A 369 -10.16 4.84 1.54
N THR A 370 -9.89 4.68 2.83
CA THR A 370 -10.88 4.99 3.88
C THR A 370 -11.34 6.45 3.83
N ALA A 371 -10.46 7.39 3.52
CA ALA A 371 -10.81 8.79 3.41
C ALA A 371 -11.93 9.04 2.37
N ASP A 372 -11.89 8.32 1.25
CA ASP A 372 -12.89 8.41 0.18
C ASP A 372 -14.20 7.68 0.55
N MET A 373 -14.12 6.64 1.38
CA MET A 373 -15.25 5.79 1.75
C MET A 373 -16.15 6.38 2.84
N VAL A 374 -15.72 7.47 3.49
CA VAL A 374 -16.46 8.17 4.55
C VAL A 374 -17.04 9.52 4.09
N LEU A 375 -16.98 9.82 2.80
CA LEU A 375 -17.51 11.08 2.27
C LEU A 375 -19.04 11.17 2.47
N PRO A 376 -19.57 12.34 2.88
CA PRO A 376 -20.99 12.53 3.05
C PRO A 376 -21.79 12.27 1.77
N GLY A 377 -22.96 11.65 1.92
CA GLY A 377 -23.88 11.40 0.80
C GLY A 377 -23.59 10.15 -0.02
N LEU A 378 -22.57 9.38 0.32
CA LEU A 378 -22.34 8.07 -0.29
C LEU A 378 -23.48 7.09 0.07
N PRO A 379 -23.89 6.19 -0.84
CA PRO A 379 -24.88 5.15 -0.56
C PRO A 379 -24.54 4.26 0.64
N VAL A 380 -23.27 4.13 0.95
CA VAL A 380 -22.70 3.32 2.06
C VAL A 380 -22.59 4.08 3.38
N MET A 381 -23.07 5.33 3.44
CA MET A 381 -23.09 6.16 4.64
C MET A 381 -24.54 6.40 5.09
N ASN A 382 -24.74 6.49 6.40
CA ASN A 382 -25.98 6.95 7.01
C ASN A 382 -26.04 8.48 7.03
N ASP A 383 -27.25 9.04 7.17
CA ASP A 383 -27.45 10.49 7.22
C ASP A 383 -26.79 11.16 8.44
N ASP A 384 -26.51 10.39 9.49
CA ASP A 384 -25.81 10.83 10.70
C ASP A 384 -24.28 10.79 10.60
N GLY A 385 -23.73 10.42 9.42
CA GLY A 385 -22.31 10.33 9.17
C GLY A 385 -21.66 9.01 9.58
N THR A 386 -22.46 8.04 10.07
CA THR A 386 -21.93 6.70 10.40
C THR A 386 -21.92 5.79 9.17
N PRO A 387 -20.91 4.91 9.01
CA PRO A 387 -20.83 3.98 7.87
C PRO A 387 -21.78 2.79 8.05
N LYS A 388 -22.40 2.38 6.93
CA LYS A 388 -23.16 1.11 6.81
C LYS A 388 -22.25 -0.10 6.66
N TRP A 389 -20.95 0.09 6.74
CA TRP A 389 -19.92 -0.92 6.54
C TRP A 389 -18.97 -0.98 7.74
N ARG A 390 -18.20 -2.05 7.80
CA ARG A 390 -17.13 -2.23 8.79
C ARG A 390 -15.91 -2.84 8.11
N MET A 391 -14.75 -2.70 8.78
CA MET A 391 -13.50 -3.35 8.43
C MET A 391 -13.09 -4.36 9.48
N ALA A 392 -12.45 -5.41 9.04
CA ALA A 392 -11.91 -6.49 9.86
C ALA A 392 -10.62 -7.03 9.24
N PRO A 393 -9.82 -7.82 9.94
CA PRO A 393 -8.71 -8.54 9.35
C PRO A 393 -9.15 -9.43 8.18
N SER A 394 -8.28 -9.57 7.17
CA SER A 394 -8.52 -10.47 6.05
C SER A 394 -8.66 -11.93 6.51
N PRO A 395 -9.47 -12.76 5.82
CA PRO A 395 -9.57 -14.18 6.12
C PRO A 395 -8.23 -14.87 5.83
N HIS A 396 -8.02 -16.03 6.47
CA HIS A 396 -6.87 -16.90 6.24
C HIS A 396 -7.33 -18.36 6.15
N GLY A 397 -6.47 -19.24 5.63
CA GLY A 397 -6.77 -20.66 5.61
C GLY A 397 -7.88 -21.07 4.64
N ALA A 398 -7.46 -21.61 3.48
CA ALA A 398 -8.30 -22.38 2.59
C ALA A 398 -7.58 -23.66 2.18
N TYR A 399 -6.29 -23.53 1.91
CA TYR A 399 -5.44 -24.67 1.58
C TYR A 399 -4.82 -25.29 2.84
N TRP A 400 -4.50 -24.44 3.84
CA TRP A 400 -4.03 -24.80 5.16
C TRP A 400 -4.88 -24.12 6.24
N GLU A 401 -5.09 -24.78 7.36
CA GLU A 401 -5.87 -24.23 8.48
C GLU A 401 -5.02 -23.55 9.54
N GLU A 402 -3.76 -23.95 9.68
CA GLU A 402 -2.85 -23.46 10.72
C GLU A 402 -1.60 -22.79 10.12
N GLY A 403 -1.03 -21.82 10.83
CA GLY A 403 0.17 -21.12 10.45
C GLY A 403 -0.02 -20.17 9.27
N GLN A 404 -1.22 -19.71 9.03
CA GLN A 404 -1.61 -18.89 7.90
C GLN A 404 -1.33 -17.41 8.17
N LYS A 405 -0.84 -16.70 7.15
CA LYS A 405 -0.72 -15.27 7.17
C LYS A 405 -2.11 -14.60 7.17
N LEU A 406 -2.28 -13.57 8.01
CA LEU A 406 -3.55 -12.85 8.12
C LEU A 406 -3.79 -11.81 7.02
N GLY A 407 -2.94 -11.72 6.04
CA GLY A 407 -3.04 -10.79 4.93
C GLY A 407 -1.77 -9.99 4.72
N TYR A 408 -1.81 -9.05 3.79
CA TYR A 408 -0.71 -8.18 3.41
C TYR A 408 -0.70 -6.91 4.26
N GLN A 409 0.50 -6.52 4.69
CA GLN A 409 0.75 -5.22 5.29
C GLN A 409 2.07 -4.68 4.80
N ASP A 410 2.14 -3.39 4.55
CA ASP A 410 3.29 -2.70 4.02
C ASP A 410 3.35 -1.25 4.51
N THR A 411 4.42 -0.56 4.15
CA THR A 411 4.68 0.84 4.49
C THR A 411 5.22 1.55 3.28
N GLY A 412 4.53 2.56 2.78
CA GLY A 412 5.11 3.56 1.88
C GLY A 412 6.09 4.42 2.67
N ALA A 413 7.28 4.62 2.15
CA ALA A 413 8.35 5.22 2.93
C ALA A 413 9.32 6.06 2.10
N TRP A 414 9.82 7.14 2.70
CA TRP A 414 10.82 8.03 2.11
C TRP A 414 12.16 7.33 1.92
N THR A 415 12.64 7.33 0.70
CA THR A 415 13.90 6.72 0.27
C THR A 415 14.82 7.78 -0.31
N LEU A 416 16.07 7.82 0.16
CA LEU A 416 17.12 8.72 -0.33
C LEU A 416 18.12 7.96 -1.19
N MET A 417 18.35 8.41 -2.42
CA MET A 417 19.27 7.77 -3.33
C MET A 417 20.72 8.16 -3.04
N LYS A 418 21.67 7.22 -3.18
CA LYS A 418 23.11 7.54 -3.07
C LYS A 418 23.61 8.46 -4.18
N SER A 419 22.96 8.45 -5.35
CA SER A 419 23.27 9.32 -6.48
C SER A 419 22.87 10.78 -6.25
N THR A 420 21.96 11.05 -5.31
CA THR A 420 21.60 12.43 -4.95
C THR A 420 22.76 13.11 -4.23
N PRO A 421 23.20 14.30 -4.69
CA PRO A 421 24.24 15.09 -4.02
C PRO A 421 23.93 15.32 -2.54
N VAL A 422 24.95 15.28 -1.69
CA VAL A 422 24.79 15.26 -0.22
C VAL A 422 23.92 16.41 0.31
N ASP A 423 24.17 17.65 -0.16
CA ASP A 423 23.40 18.81 0.31
C ASP A 423 21.93 18.75 -0.11
N ARG A 424 21.65 18.26 -1.32
CA ARG A 424 20.28 18.04 -1.80
C ARG A 424 19.61 16.88 -1.01
N ALA A 425 20.35 15.82 -0.72
CA ALA A 425 19.87 14.71 0.10
C ALA A 425 19.57 15.15 1.54
N LYS A 426 20.39 16.06 2.13
CA LYS A 426 20.11 16.67 3.44
C LYS A 426 18.84 17.54 3.41
N ALA A 427 18.67 18.35 2.37
CA ALA A 427 17.46 19.15 2.22
C ALA A 427 16.19 18.30 2.02
N ALA A 428 16.27 17.23 1.22
CA ALA A 428 15.18 16.26 1.04
C ALA A 428 14.91 15.45 2.33
N TRP A 429 15.95 15.14 3.10
CA TRP A 429 15.82 14.48 4.41
C TRP A 429 15.09 15.37 5.42
N LEU A 430 15.34 16.67 5.44
CA LEU A 430 14.58 17.62 6.26
C LEU A 430 13.11 17.64 5.88
N TYR A 431 12.79 17.62 4.57
CA TYR A 431 11.40 17.56 4.12
C TYR A 431 10.72 16.24 4.53
N ALA A 432 11.36 15.09 4.33
CA ALA A 432 10.82 13.80 4.74
C ALA A 432 10.53 13.74 6.25
N GLN A 433 11.45 14.28 7.08
CA GLN A 433 11.25 14.38 8.52
C GLN A 433 10.12 15.36 8.88
N PHE A 434 10.00 16.47 8.16
CA PHE A 434 8.95 17.47 8.42
C PHE A 434 7.55 16.88 8.21
N VAL A 435 7.30 16.23 7.06
CA VAL A 435 5.97 15.66 6.75
C VAL A 435 5.61 14.47 7.64
N THR A 436 6.58 13.91 8.34
CA THR A 436 6.39 12.80 9.29
C THR A 436 6.63 13.21 10.76
N SER A 437 6.88 14.51 11.04
CA SER A 437 7.15 15.03 12.38
C SER A 437 5.95 14.89 13.31
N LYS A 438 6.19 14.87 14.62
CA LYS A 438 5.11 14.78 15.62
C LYS A 438 4.16 15.99 15.59
N THR A 439 4.63 17.16 15.17
CA THR A 439 3.77 18.32 14.93
C THR A 439 2.74 18.06 13.85
N VAL A 440 3.10 17.35 12.77
CA VAL A 440 2.33 17.26 11.52
C VAL A 440 1.59 15.92 11.38
N SER A 441 2.18 14.82 11.87
CA SER A 441 1.77 13.45 11.54
C SER A 441 0.32 13.14 11.94
N LEU A 442 -0.15 13.60 13.10
CA LEU A 442 -1.53 13.36 13.54
C LEU A 442 -2.55 14.02 12.60
N LYS A 443 -2.32 15.27 12.20
CA LYS A 443 -3.17 15.96 11.21
C LYS A 443 -3.16 15.23 9.88
N LYS A 444 -1.98 14.85 9.38
CA LYS A 444 -1.82 14.08 8.15
C LYS A 444 -2.58 12.75 8.22
N SER A 445 -2.46 12.03 9.34
CA SER A 445 -3.20 10.80 9.61
C SER A 445 -4.72 10.99 9.58
N HIS A 446 -5.23 12.14 10.03
CA HIS A 446 -6.66 12.47 9.92
C HIS A 446 -7.11 12.82 8.51
N VAL A 447 -6.23 13.35 7.67
CA VAL A 447 -6.53 13.69 6.27
C VAL A 447 -6.58 12.45 5.40
N GLY A 448 -5.51 11.67 5.40
CA GLY A 448 -5.37 10.51 4.52
C GLY A 448 -5.84 9.19 5.11
N LEU A 449 -6.03 9.15 6.44
CA LEU A 449 -6.36 7.94 7.21
C LEU A 449 -5.35 6.79 7.06
N THR A 450 -4.12 7.12 6.67
CA THR A 450 -2.95 6.24 6.72
C THR A 450 -2.11 6.61 7.94
N ILE A 451 -2.20 5.81 8.98
CA ILE A 451 -1.67 6.17 10.31
C ILE A 451 -0.27 5.62 10.46
N ILE A 452 0.73 6.50 10.65
CA ILE A 452 2.14 6.12 10.66
C ILE A 452 2.75 5.99 12.06
N ARG A 453 2.17 6.65 13.09
CA ARG A 453 2.71 6.65 14.45
C ARG A 453 1.77 6.01 15.46
N ASP A 454 2.32 5.28 16.41
CA ASP A 454 1.56 4.73 17.54
C ASP A 454 0.97 5.84 18.42
N SER A 455 1.71 6.93 18.62
CA SER A 455 1.21 8.12 19.31
C SER A 455 0.01 8.76 18.64
N ASP A 456 -0.05 8.77 17.29
CA ASP A 456 -1.17 9.32 16.54
C ASP A 456 -2.45 8.52 16.77
N ILE A 457 -2.41 7.20 16.57
CA ILE A 457 -3.62 6.36 16.69
C ILE A 457 -4.14 6.31 18.14
N ARG A 458 -3.27 6.53 19.13
CA ARG A 458 -3.66 6.58 20.56
C ARG A 458 -4.23 7.92 20.97
N HIS A 459 -4.10 8.96 20.17
CA HIS A 459 -4.61 10.29 20.48
C HIS A 459 -6.15 10.28 20.58
N GLU A 460 -6.71 11.10 21.49
CA GLU A 460 -8.16 11.15 21.74
C GLU A 460 -8.98 11.51 20.50
N SER A 461 -8.47 12.34 19.60
CA SER A 461 -9.14 12.74 18.37
C SER A 461 -9.52 11.56 17.46
N PHE A 462 -8.75 10.45 17.47
CA PHE A 462 -9.13 9.22 16.79
C PHE A 462 -10.21 8.45 17.55
N SER A 463 -10.24 8.52 18.88
CA SER A 463 -11.34 7.92 19.66
C SER A 463 -12.67 8.62 19.38
N GLU A 464 -12.64 9.94 19.23
CA GLU A 464 -13.84 10.73 18.89
C GLU A 464 -14.37 10.40 17.50
N ARG A 465 -13.48 10.11 16.54
CA ARG A 465 -13.85 9.75 15.15
C ARG A 465 -14.10 8.25 14.91
N SER A 466 -13.82 7.37 15.87
CA SER A 466 -13.86 5.92 15.65
C SER A 466 -15.18 5.43 15.08
N VAL A 467 -16.31 6.02 15.51
CA VAL A 467 -17.66 5.66 15.02
C VAL A 467 -17.87 5.97 13.53
N GLU A 468 -17.11 6.91 12.97
CA GLU A 468 -17.17 7.31 11.55
C GLU A 468 -16.27 6.47 10.66
N LEU A 469 -15.32 5.72 11.25
CA LEU A 469 -14.22 5.07 10.53
C LEU A 469 -14.36 3.55 10.42
N GLY A 470 -15.56 3.00 10.74
CA GLY A 470 -15.94 1.62 10.41
C GLY A 470 -15.03 0.51 10.94
N GLY A 471 -14.31 0.73 12.06
CA GLY A 471 -13.41 -0.25 12.66
C GLY A 471 -11.93 -0.01 12.37
N LEU A 472 -11.57 1.01 11.60
CA LEU A 472 -10.16 1.33 11.29
C LEU A 472 -9.35 1.65 12.55
N VAL A 473 -9.93 2.42 13.48
CA VAL A 473 -9.27 2.80 14.74
C VAL A 473 -9.04 1.58 15.62
N GLU A 474 -10.05 0.72 15.73
CA GLU A 474 -10.02 -0.53 16.48
C GLU A 474 -8.95 -1.45 15.91
N PHE A 475 -8.88 -1.60 14.57
CA PHE A 475 -7.85 -2.39 13.91
C PHE A 475 -6.44 -1.87 14.24
N TYR A 476 -6.17 -0.58 14.05
CA TYR A 476 -4.85 -0.01 14.33
C TYR A 476 -4.45 -0.06 15.82
N ARG A 477 -5.41 -0.13 16.74
CA ARG A 477 -5.17 -0.32 18.19
C ARG A 477 -5.07 -1.78 18.59
N SER A 478 -5.51 -2.71 17.72
CA SER A 478 -5.59 -4.13 18.03
C SER A 478 -4.23 -4.83 17.91
N PRO A 479 -4.09 -6.03 18.52
CA PRO A 479 -2.95 -6.90 18.27
C PRO A 479 -2.84 -7.36 16.80
N ALA A 480 -3.95 -7.33 16.05
CA ALA A 480 -3.97 -7.78 14.65
C ALA A 480 -3.04 -6.97 13.75
N ARG A 481 -2.84 -5.67 14.04
CA ARG A 481 -1.95 -4.80 13.26
C ARG A 481 -0.47 -5.24 13.23
N VAL A 482 -0.02 -6.08 14.14
CA VAL A 482 1.36 -6.56 14.24
C VAL A 482 1.50 -8.04 13.93
N GLN A 483 0.40 -8.71 13.56
CA GLN A 483 0.37 -10.15 13.23
C GLN A 483 0.63 -10.42 11.75
N TRP A 484 1.38 -9.57 11.08
CA TRP A 484 1.66 -9.61 9.66
C TRP A 484 3.07 -10.10 9.39
N THR A 485 3.22 -10.82 8.28
CA THR A 485 4.55 -11.18 7.80
C THR A 485 5.09 -10.02 6.97
N PRO A 486 6.25 -9.43 7.33
CA PRO A 486 6.88 -8.41 6.52
C PRO A 486 7.14 -8.91 5.10
N THR A 487 6.81 -8.08 4.11
CA THR A 487 7.03 -8.35 2.68
C THR A 487 8.37 -7.78 2.21
N GLY A 488 8.81 -8.15 1.03
CA GLY A 488 9.93 -7.54 0.34
C GLY A 488 11.33 -7.95 0.81
N THR A 489 11.53 -8.37 2.04
CA THR A 489 12.86 -8.67 2.62
C THR A 489 13.64 -9.72 1.82
N ASN A 490 12.96 -10.73 1.30
CA ASN A 490 13.54 -11.82 0.53
C ASN A 490 13.52 -11.58 -0.99
N VAL A 491 12.88 -10.51 -1.44
CA VAL A 491 12.76 -10.16 -2.87
C VAL A 491 14.06 -9.51 -3.35
N PRO A 492 14.84 -10.16 -4.22
CA PRO A 492 16.16 -9.65 -4.59
C PRO A 492 16.11 -8.50 -5.60
N ASP A 493 15.05 -8.37 -6.38
CA ASP A 493 14.84 -7.30 -7.36
C ASP A 493 13.35 -7.14 -7.59
N TYR A 494 12.72 -6.36 -6.73
CA TYR A 494 11.28 -6.12 -6.77
C TYR A 494 10.79 -5.62 -8.15
N PRO A 495 11.36 -4.59 -8.78
CA PRO A 495 10.81 -4.06 -10.02
C PRO A 495 10.74 -5.11 -11.15
N ARG A 496 11.73 -6.00 -11.24
CA ARG A 496 11.74 -7.05 -12.27
C ARG A 496 10.85 -8.23 -11.91
N LEU A 497 10.80 -8.61 -10.64
CA LEU A 497 9.93 -9.69 -10.18
C LEU A 497 8.47 -9.28 -10.27
N ALA A 498 8.12 -8.05 -9.84
CA ALA A 498 6.77 -7.51 -9.99
C ALA A 498 6.31 -7.50 -11.45
N GLN A 499 7.20 -7.11 -12.39
CA GLN A 499 6.90 -7.16 -13.82
C GLN A 499 6.56 -8.57 -14.30
N LEU A 500 7.31 -9.58 -13.87
CA LEU A 500 7.01 -10.98 -14.20
C LEU A 500 5.66 -11.42 -13.61
N TRP A 501 5.36 -11.01 -12.38
CA TRP A 501 4.11 -11.31 -11.70
C TRP A 501 2.90 -10.77 -12.45
N TRP A 502 2.80 -9.46 -12.61
CA TRP A 502 1.60 -8.88 -13.19
C TRP A 502 1.36 -9.31 -14.63
N GLN A 503 2.43 -9.55 -15.40
CA GLN A 503 2.30 -10.04 -16.78
C GLN A 503 1.69 -11.44 -16.83
N ASN A 504 2.14 -12.36 -15.98
CA ASN A 504 1.65 -13.74 -16.01
C ASN A 504 0.29 -13.88 -15.31
N ILE A 505 0.06 -13.19 -14.18
CA ILE A 505 -1.25 -13.18 -13.53
C ILE A 505 -2.30 -12.53 -14.43
N GLY A 506 -1.95 -11.45 -15.15
CA GLY A 506 -2.82 -10.84 -16.15
C GLY A 506 -3.16 -11.78 -17.31
N ASP A 507 -2.26 -12.69 -17.69
CA ASP A 507 -2.57 -13.75 -18.67
C ASP A 507 -3.60 -14.76 -18.12
N ALA A 508 -3.57 -15.04 -16.82
CA ALA A 508 -4.56 -15.91 -16.19
C ALA A 508 -5.91 -15.20 -16.02
N SER A 509 -5.92 -13.95 -15.51
CA SER A 509 -7.16 -13.19 -15.31
C SER A 509 -7.91 -12.88 -16.62
N SER A 510 -7.19 -12.64 -17.70
CA SER A 510 -7.75 -12.44 -19.04
C SER A 510 -8.15 -13.74 -19.76
N GLY A 511 -7.85 -14.92 -19.21
CA GLY A 511 -8.09 -16.23 -19.83
C GLY A 511 -7.14 -16.57 -20.98
N ALA A 512 -6.06 -15.80 -21.19
CA ALA A 512 -5.05 -16.09 -22.21
C ALA A 512 -4.25 -17.36 -21.88
N LYS A 513 -4.11 -17.66 -20.59
CA LYS A 513 -3.50 -18.90 -20.06
C LYS A 513 -4.36 -19.48 -18.94
N THR A 514 -4.27 -20.80 -18.73
CA THR A 514 -4.79 -21.35 -17.47
C THR A 514 -3.91 -20.91 -16.29
N PRO A 515 -4.43 -20.90 -15.06
CA PRO A 515 -3.64 -20.58 -13.87
C PRO A 515 -2.33 -21.39 -13.76
N GLN A 516 -2.38 -22.70 -14.03
CA GLN A 516 -1.18 -23.55 -14.04
C GLN A 516 -0.18 -23.12 -15.11
N GLN A 517 -0.64 -22.81 -16.33
CA GLN A 517 0.25 -22.37 -17.42
C GLN A 517 0.90 -21.02 -17.10
N ALA A 518 0.13 -20.10 -16.52
CA ALA A 518 0.62 -18.78 -16.12
C ALA A 518 1.69 -18.89 -15.04
N LEU A 519 1.42 -19.66 -13.99
CA LEU A 519 2.34 -19.82 -12.86
C LEU A 519 3.59 -20.63 -13.23
N THR A 520 3.46 -21.65 -14.11
CA THR A 520 4.63 -22.36 -14.63
C THR A 520 5.53 -21.42 -15.46
N ALA A 521 4.94 -20.57 -16.30
CA ALA A 521 5.69 -19.58 -17.06
C ALA A 521 6.37 -18.54 -16.15
N LEU A 522 5.67 -18.07 -15.13
CA LEU A 522 6.17 -17.16 -14.11
C LEU A 522 7.38 -17.78 -13.36
N ALA A 523 7.22 -18.99 -12.82
CA ALA A 523 8.26 -19.66 -12.06
C ALA A 523 9.53 -19.85 -12.89
N VAL A 524 9.41 -20.26 -14.14
CA VAL A 524 10.56 -20.40 -15.06
C VAL A 524 11.23 -19.05 -15.35
N ALA A 525 10.44 -17.98 -15.48
CA ALA A 525 10.98 -16.63 -15.71
C ALA A 525 11.73 -16.10 -14.47
N GLN A 526 11.18 -16.33 -13.28
CA GLN A 526 11.84 -16.00 -12.00
C GLN A 526 13.16 -16.77 -11.82
N GLU A 527 13.19 -18.08 -12.11
CA GLU A 527 14.43 -18.88 -12.06
C GLU A 527 15.52 -18.29 -12.96
N ARG A 528 15.19 -17.90 -14.18
CA ARG A 528 16.14 -17.27 -15.10
C ARG A 528 16.66 -15.94 -14.57
N LEU A 529 15.82 -15.17 -13.91
CA LEU A 529 16.22 -13.91 -13.29
C LEU A 529 17.15 -14.16 -12.11
N MET A 530 16.82 -15.11 -11.24
CA MET A 530 17.65 -15.49 -10.09
C MET A 530 19.02 -16.02 -10.52
N GLN A 531 19.10 -16.82 -11.60
CA GLN A 531 20.37 -17.26 -12.18
C GLN A 531 21.24 -16.09 -12.69
N ARG A 532 20.63 -15.00 -13.18
CA ARG A 532 21.39 -13.80 -13.56
C ARG A 532 21.96 -13.10 -12.33
N PHE A 533 21.18 -12.98 -11.27
CA PHE A 533 21.64 -12.37 -10.02
C PHE A 533 22.76 -13.17 -9.37
N GLU A 534 22.67 -14.49 -9.36
CA GLU A 534 23.71 -15.37 -8.86
C GLU A 534 25.02 -15.20 -9.62
N ARG A 535 24.97 -15.15 -10.97
CA ARG A 535 26.15 -14.90 -11.81
C ARG A 535 26.72 -13.49 -11.69
N ALA A 536 25.89 -12.51 -11.39
CA ALA A 536 26.31 -11.13 -11.19
C ALA A 536 26.86 -10.87 -9.78
N ASP A 537 26.91 -11.91 -8.94
CA ASP A 537 27.32 -11.81 -7.54
C ASP A 537 26.59 -10.67 -6.80
N VAL A 538 25.28 -10.59 -7.03
CA VAL A 538 24.40 -9.61 -6.36
C VAL A 538 24.35 -9.99 -4.90
N LEU A 539 25.27 -9.46 -4.23
CA LEU A 539 25.51 -9.35 -2.82
C LEU A 539 25.37 -10.55 -1.89
N GLY A 540 26.53 -10.97 -1.47
CA GLY A 540 26.79 -11.46 -0.15
C GLY A 540 25.91 -12.63 0.31
N GLU A 541 25.75 -12.73 1.58
CA GLU A 541 25.02 -13.83 2.22
C GLU A 541 23.51 -13.85 1.94
N CYS A 542 22.93 -12.71 1.56
CA CYS A 542 21.52 -12.57 1.22
C CYS A 542 21.24 -12.53 -0.30
N GLY A 543 22.20 -12.85 -1.12
CA GLY A 543 22.04 -12.99 -2.57
C GLY A 543 21.21 -14.21 -2.97
N PRO A 544 20.67 -14.23 -4.20
CA PRO A 544 19.97 -15.39 -4.71
C PRO A 544 20.89 -16.62 -4.76
N ARG A 545 20.36 -17.76 -4.32
CA ARG A 545 21.03 -19.05 -4.41
C ARG A 545 20.05 -20.08 -4.92
N LEU A 546 20.42 -20.78 -5.97
CA LEU A 546 19.60 -21.82 -6.56
C LEU A 546 19.98 -23.20 -6.04
N ASN A 547 18.98 -23.98 -5.63
CA ASN A 547 19.17 -25.39 -5.31
C ASN A 547 19.48 -26.19 -6.57
N GLU A 548 20.17 -27.34 -6.38
CA GLU A 548 20.27 -28.35 -7.41
C GLU A 548 18.85 -28.83 -7.78
N PRO A 549 18.55 -29.01 -9.08
CA PRO A 549 17.26 -29.50 -9.53
C PRO A 549 16.98 -30.91 -9.01
N GLN A 550 15.80 -31.11 -8.47
CA GLN A 550 15.26 -32.40 -8.09
C GLN A 550 13.92 -32.61 -8.80
N SER A 551 13.38 -33.84 -8.75
CA SER A 551 12.05 -34.05 -9.31
C SER A 551 10.99 -33.31 -8.50
N ARG A 552 9.88 -32.99 -9.14
CA ARG A 552 8.73 -32.36 -8.47
C ARG A 552 8.22 -33.21 -7.29
N GLU A 553 8.20 -34.54 -7.44
CA GLU A 553 7.80 -35.49 -6.40
C GLU A 553 8.75 -35.47 -5.20
N TYR A 554 10.03 -35.31 -5.45
CA TYR A 554 11.02 -35.15 -4.39
C TYR A 554 10.69 -33.93 -3.53
N TRP A 555 10.55 -32.74 -4.15
CA TRP A 555 10.27 -31.50 -3.41
C TRP A 555 8.91 -31.51 -2.73
N LEU A 556 7.88 -32.06 -3.38
CA LEU A 556 6.54 -32.18 -2.78
C LEU A 556 6.50 -33.18 -1.62
N SER A 557 7.48 -34.05 -1.48
CA SER A 557 7.60 -34.96 -0.34
C SER A 557 8.39 -34.40 0.84
N GLN A 558 9.10 -33.30 0.64
CA GLN A 558 9.90 -32.72 1.72
C GLN A 558 9.01 -32.12 2.82
N PRO A 559 9.49 -32.12 4.06
CA PRO A 559 8.80 -31.37 5.11
C PRO A 559 8.59 -29.95 4.63
N GLY A 560 7.35 -29.58 4.57
CA GLY A 560 7.09 -28.26 4.16
C GLY A 560 6.65 -27.99 2.78
N ALA A 561 6.57 -28.93 1.97
CA ALA A 561 6.01 -28.77 0.64
C ALA A 561 4.51 -28.44 0.69
N PRO A 562 3.99 -27.61 -0.24
CA PRO A 562 2.55 -27.43 -0.39
C PRO A 562 1.89 -28.79 -0.64
N LYS A 563 0.86 -29.13 0.15
CA LYS A 563 0.11 -30.35 -0.07
C LYS A 563 -0.88 -30.19 -1.21
N PRO A 564 -1.07 -31.20 -2.08
CA PRO A 564 -2.10 -31.14 -3.08
C PRO A 564 -3.48 -31.05 -2.41
N LYS A 565 -4.28 -30.07 -2.80
CA LYS A 565 -5.68 -30.00 -2.42
C LYS A 565 -6.51 -30.81 -3.40
N LEU A 566 -7.44 -31.60 -2.86
CA LEU A 566 -8.37 -32.34 -3.70
C LEU A 566 -9.37 -31.37 -4.35
N ALA A 567 -9.74 -31.62 -5.59
CA ALA A 567 -10.61 -30.73 -6.36
C ALA A 567 -11.98 -30.45 -5.69
N ASN A 568 -12.46 -31.41 -4.88
CA ASN A 568 -13.71 -31.32 -4.14
C ASN A 568 -13.51 -30.99 -2.64
N GLU A 569 -12.30 -30.69 -2.22
CA GLU A 569 -12.00 -30.36 -0.85
C GLU A 569 -12.27 -28.86 -0.63
N LYS A 570 -13.30 -28.57 0.13
CA LYS A 570 -13.62 -27.24 0.60
C LYS A 570 -13.82 -27.32 2.11
N PRO A 571 -12.93 -26.76 2.91
CA PRO A 571 -13.14 -26.65 4.35
C PRO A 571 -14.48 -25.96 4.63
N GLN A 572 -15.12 -26.30 5.73
CA GLN A 572 -16.33 -25.60 6.16
C GLN A 572 -15.99 -24.13 6.42
N GLY A 573 -16.88 -23.23 6.01
CA GLY A 573 -16.76 -21.82 6.32
C GLY A 573 -16.84 -21.57 7.83
N ILE A 574 -15.99 -20.67 8.31
CA ILE A 574 -15.94 -20.21 9.69
C ILE A 574 -16.11 -18.71 9.68
N THR A 575 -17.07 -18.22 10.47
CA THR A 575 -17.31 -16.78 10.66
C THR A 575 -17.27 -16.43 12.14
N ILE A 576 -17.07 -15.17 12.43
CA ILE A 576 -17.20 -14.59 13.77
C ILE A 576 -18.12 -13.37 13.70
N ASP A 577 -18.90 -13.13 14.73
CA ASP A 577 -19.65 -11.89 14.86
C ASP A 577 -18.70 -10.70 14.99
N TYR A 578 -19.02 -9.57 14.35
CA TYR A 578 -18.14 -8.41 14.33
C TYR A 578 -17.94 -7.80 15.72
N ASP A 579 -18.98 -7.71 16.52
CA ASP A 579 -18.89 -7.11 17.86
C ASP A 579 -18.11 -8.03 18.80
N GLU A 580 -18.23 -9.35 18.63
CA GLU A 580 -17.40 -10.34 19.33
C GLU A 580 -15.92 -10.20 18.94
N LEU A 581 -15.63 -10.07 17.63
CA LEU A 581 -14.28 -9.85 17.12
C LEU A 581 -13.63 -8.61 17.74
N VAL A 582 -14.31 -7.46 17.67
CA VAL A 582 -13.79 -6.18 18.23
C VAL A 582 -13.62 -6.28 19.75
N SER A 583 -14.54 -6.92 20.43
CA SER A 583 -14.44 -7.15 21.89
C SER A 583 -13.23 -8.02 22.27
N SER A 584 -12.82 -8.93 21.40
CA SER A 584 -11.62 -9.76 21.63
C SER A 584 -10.30 -8.97 21.56
N TRP A 585 -10.33 -7.76 21.03
CA TRP A 585 -9.16 -6.86 20.92
C TRP A 585 -8.99 -5.94 22.13
N GLN A 586 -10.00 -5.79 22.97
CA GLN A 586 -9.98 -4.96 24.18
C GLN A 586 -9.44 -5.74 25.38
#